data_5074a7d62571d8da64706ad1845f6faf
#
_entry.id   5074a7d62571d8da64706ad1845f6faf
#
_cell.length_a   1.000
_cell.length_b   1.000
_cell.length_c   1.000
_cell.angle_alpha   90.00
_cell.angle_beta   90.00
_cell.angle_gamma   90.00
#
_symmetry.space_group_name_H-M   'P 1'
#
loop_
_entity.id
_entity.type
_entity.pdbx_description
1 polymer ?
#
loop_
_entity_poly.entity_id
_entity_poly.type
_entity_poly.pdbx_seq_one_letter_code
_entity_poly.pdbx_strand_id
1 'polypeptide(L)'
;EGEEGEHGMAAVINEKAAPYELFNGLQKWNAYDIQFRGARFDSDGNRTERAMVTMYFNGEKVHQNVPINFVSGGACSGLDGANDGGNRITPGPGGVKLQAEGHDVRYRNIWMQPMHFEEANTNF
;
A
#
# COMPACT_ATOMS: atom_id res chain seq x y z
N GLU A 1 -13.89 -16.24 -0.36
CA GLU A 1 -12.58 -16.82 -0.01
C GLU A 1 -11.53 -15.74 -0.28
N GLY A 2 -10.65 -15.46 0.69
CA GLY A 2 -9.57 -14.51 0.50
C GLY A 2 -8.50 -15.09 -0.43
N GLU A 3 -7.95 -14.27 -1.30
CA GLU A 3 -6.81 -14.68 -2.12
C GLU A 3 -5.54 -14.75 -1.28
N GLU A 4 -4.74 -15.77 -1.53
CA GLU A 4 -3.39 -15.91 -0.99
C GLU A 4 -2.36 -15.30 -1.95
N GLY A 5 -1.17 -15.03 -1.44
CA GLY A 5 -0.07 -14.55 -2.25
C GLY A 5 -0.02 -13.02 -2.40
N GLU A 6 0.56 -12.53 -3.48
CA GLU A 6 0.84 -11.11 -3.72
C GLU A 6 -0.42 -10.27 -4.02
N HIS A 7 -1.58 -10.91 -4.17
CA HIS A 7 -2.88 -10.28 -4.35
C HIS A 7 -3.81 -10.48 -3.15
N GLY A 8 -3.35 -11.17 -2.11
CA GLY A 8 -4.13 -11.49 -0.93
C GLY A 8 -4.30 -10.31 0.04
N MET A 9 -5.00 -10.59 1.13
CA MET A 9 -5.21 -9.62 2.20
C MET A 9 -3.87 -9.15 2.78
N ALA A 10 -3.76 -7.84 2.97
CA ALA A 10 -2.55 -7.16 3.44
C ALA A 10 -1.31 -7.34 2.54
N ALA A 11 -1.43 -7.85 1.35
CA ALA A 11 -0.32 -7.85 0.39
C ALA A 11 -0.01 -6.42 -0.09
N VAL A 12 1.26 -6.16 -0.36
CA VAL A 12 1.67 -5.05 -1.22
C VAL A 12 1.66 -5.60 -2.64
N ILE A 13 0.60 -5.28 -3.37
CA ILE A 13 0.28 -5.94 -4.65
C ILE A 13 1.44 -5.89 -5.64
N ASN A 14 1.77 -7.04 -6.20
CA ASN A 14 2.91 -7.30 -7.10
C ASN A 14 4.30 -7.05 -6.49
N GLU A 15 4.39 -6.80 -5.19
CA GLU A 15 5.67 -6.57 -4.50
C GLU A 15 5.93 -7.62 -3.42
N LYS A 16 4.96 -7.86 -2.54
CA LYS A 16 5.14 -8.78 -1.41
C LYS A 16 3.82 -9.30 -0.86
N ALA A 17 3.72 -10.63 -0.74
CA ALA A 17 2.62 -11.29 -0.04
C ALA A 17 2.68 -11.05 1.48
N ALA A 18 1.53 -11.15 2.15
CA ALA A 18 1.41 -11.21 3.60
C ALA A 18 0.98 -12.61 4.06
N PRO A 19 1.24 -12.99 5.33
CA PRO A 19 0.77 -14.25 5.88
C PRO A 19 -0.76 -14.30 5.91
N TYR A 20 -1.35 -15.30 5.26
CA TYR A 20 -2.80 -15.45 5.15
C TYR A 20 -3.46 -15.81 6.49
N GLU A 21 -2.77 -16.52 7.34
CA GLU A 21 -3.25 -16.94 8.65
C GLU A 21 -3.62 -15.78 9.60
N LEU A 22 -3.16 -14.57 9.30
CA LEU A 22 -3.52 -13.37 10.05
C LEU A 22 -4.89 -12.80 9.69
N PHE A 23 -5.50 -13.30 8.63
CA PHE A 23 -6.83 -12.89 8.21
C PHE A 23 -7.90 -13.43 9.17
N ASN A 24 -8.65 -12.54 9.80
CA ASN A 24 -9.69 -12.93 10.77
C ASN A 24 -10.90 -13.65 10.16
N GLY A 25 -10.98 -13.72 8.84
CA GLY A 25 -12.07 -14.35 8.10
C GLY A 25 -13.11 -13.35 7.58
N LEU A 26 -14.04 -13.89 6.78
CA LEU A 26 -15.13 -13.11 6.19
C LEU A 26 -16.07 -12.58 7.27
N GLN A 27 -16.68 -11.43 7.01
CA GLN A 27 -17.61 -10.72 7.90
C GLN A 27 -17.02 -10.35 9.27
N LYS A 28 -15.72 -10.36 9.39
CA LYS A 28 -15.00 -9.88 10.57
C LYS A 28 -14.17 -8.66 10.23
N TRP A 29 -13.96 -7.82 11.24
CA TRP A 29 -13.10 -6.66 11.10
C TRP A 29 -11.64 -7.10 11.08
N ASN A 30 -10.92 -6.53 10.13
CA ASN A 30 -9.47 -6.61 10.04
C ASN A 30 -8.90 -5.20 10.17
N ALA A 31 -7.78 -5.05 10.83
CA ALA A 31 -7.15 -3.77 11.11
C ALA A 31 -5.85 -3.62 10.33
N TYR A 32 -5.61 -2.42 9.83
CA TYR A 32 -4.37 -2.03 9.19
C TYR A 32 -3.78 -0.81 9.90
N ASP A 33 -2.50 -0.88 10.22
CA ASP A 33 -1.68 0.27 10.57
C ASP A 33 -0.57 0.38 9.54
N ILE A 34 -0.56 1.48 8.79
CA ILE A 34 0.32 1.63 7.62
C ILE A 34 1.15 2.88 7.77
N GLN A 35 2.46 2.73 7.69
CA GLN A 35 3.39 3.83 7.47
C GLN A 35 3.79 3.86 6.01
N PHE A 36 3.58 4.98 5.39
CA PHE A 36 3.90 5.19 3.99
C PHE A 36 4.76 6.43 3.83
N ARG A 37 5.90 6.26 3.19
CA ARG A 37 6.75 7.34 2.72
C ARG A 37 6.67 7.41 1.20
N GLY A 38 6.25 8.55 0.68
CA GLY A 38 6.20 8.79 -0.77
C GLY A 38 7.56 8.67 -1.44
N ALA A 39 7.57 8.43 -2.73
CA ALA A 39 8.78 8.49 -3.55
C ALA A 39 9.41 9.89 -3.47
N ARG A 40 10.74 9.99 -3.58
CA ARG A 40 11.45 11.26 -3.64
C ARG A 40 11.97 11.52 -5.04
N PHE A 41 12.06 12.80 -5.37
CA PHE A 41 12.44 13.29 -6.68
C PHE A 41 13.47 14.40 -6.56
N ASP A 42 14.33 14.52 -7.56
CA ASP A 42 15.24 15.65 -7.72
C ASP A 42 14.54 16.88 -8.33
N SER A 43 15.30 17.95 -8.50
CA SER A 43 14.80 19.20 -9.10
C SER A 43 14.37 19.05 -10.57
N ASP A 44 14.88 18.03 -11.24
CA ASP A 44 14.58 17.74 -12.65
C ASP A 44 13.37 16.80 -12.80
N GLY A 45 12.79 16.36 -11.67
CA GLY A 45 11.63 15.48 -11.65
C GLY A 45 11.96 13.99 -11.78
N ASN A 46 13.24 13.61 -11.71
CA ASN A 46 13.62 12.20 -11.70
C ASN A 46 13.45 11.59 -10.33
N ARG A 47 12.89 10.39 -10.25
CA ARG A 47 12.73 9.68 -9.00
C ARG A 47 14.08 9.23 -8.45
N THR A 48 14.49 9.76 -7.31
CA THR A 48 15.73 9.42 -6.62
C THR A 48 15.57 8.30 -5.60
N GLU A 49 14.38 8.21 -4.98
CA GLU A 49 14.06 7.17 -4.01
C GLU A 49 12.66 6.62 -4.25
N ARG A 50 12.50 5.32 -4.06
CA ARG A 50 11.20 4.65 -4.14
C ARG A 50 10.32 5.01 -2.95
N ALA A 51 9.01 4.92 -3.14
CA ALA A 51 8.09 4.89 -2.02
C ALA A 51 8.35 3.64 -1.17
N MET A 52 8.13 3.76 0.14
CA MET A 52 8.37 2.69 1.11
C MET A 52 7.12 2.49 1.97
N VAL A 53 6.85 1.25 2.33
CA VAL A 53 5.75 0.92 3.22
C VAL A 53 6.20 -0.02 4.33
N THR A 54 5.77 0.27 5.54
CA THR A 54 5.76 -0.66 6.67
C THR A 54 4.30 -0.84 7.09
N MET A 55 3.87 -2.07 7.29
CA MET A 55 2.47 -2.40 7.55
C MET A 55 2.34 -3.41 8.67
N TYR A 56 1.39 -3.13 9.56
CA TYR A 56 0.86 -4.08 10.52
C TYR A 56 -0.54 -4.51 10.07
N PHE A 57 -0.82 -5.78 10.17
CA PHE A 57 -2.11 -6.37 9.88
C PHE A 57 -2.58 -7.15 11.09
N ASN A 58 -3.73 -6.78 11.63
CA ASN A 58 -4.27 -7.36 12.86
C ASN A 58 -3.27 -7.37 14.04
N GLY A 59 -2.44 -6.33 14.12
CA GLY A 59 -1.45 -6.15 15.19
C GLY A 59 -0.07 -6.76 14.94
N GLU A 60 0.09 -7.56 13.88
CA GLU A 60 1.36 -8.20 13.53
C GLU A 60 2.05 -7.44 12.38
N LYS A 61 3.34 -7.19 12.50
CA LYS A 61 4.13 -6.55 11.44
C LYS A 61 4.32 -7.52 10.28
N VAL A 62 3.63 -7.27 9.18
CA VAL A 62 3.68 -8.13 7.98
C VAL A 62 4.65 -7.62 6.92
N HIS A 63 4.86 -6.32 6.88
CA HIS A 63 5.80 -5.69 5.96
C HIS A 63 6.67 -4.68 6.69
N GLN A 64 7.95 -4.66 6.34
CA GLN A 64 8.90 -3.68 6.86
C GLN A 64 9.75 -3.13 5.73
N ASN A 65 9.71 -1.81 5.53
CA ASN A 65 10.47 -1.09 4.52
C ASN A 65 10.38 -1.72 3.12
N VAL A 66 9.17 -2.13 2.71
CA VAL A 66 8.96 -2.70 1.39
C VAL A 66 8.97 -1.58 0.37
N PRO A 67 9.90 -1.58 -0.61
CA PRO A 67 9.91 -0.60 -1.67
C PRO A 67 8.76 -0.84 -2.63
N ILE A 68 8.11 0.23 -3.10
CA ILE A 68 7.06 0.18 -4.10
C ILE A 68 7.66 0.58 -5.44
N ASN A 69 7.67 -0.34 -6.39
CA ASN A 69 8.25 -0.13 -7.72
C ASN A 69 7.22 0.39 -8.72
N PHE A 70 5.96 -0.02 -8.54
CA PHE A 70 4.90 0.23 -9.51
C PHE A 70 3.70 0.90 -8.86
N VAL A 71 2.91 1.58 -9.67
CA VAL A 71 1.53 1.90 -9.32
C VAL A 71 0.70 0.71 -9.75
N SER A 72 0.17 -0.05 -8.79
CA SER A 72 -0.78 -1.11 -9.07
C SER A 72 -2.20 -0.58 -8.87
N GLY A 73 -2.98 -0.60 -9.93
CA GLY A 73 -4.40 -0.31 -9.87
C GLY A 73 -5.18 -1.58 -10.20
N GLY A 74 -6.13 -1.98 -9.38
CA GLY A 74 -7.07 -3.03 -9.75
C GLY A 74 -8.02 -2.56 -10.85
N ALA A 75 -8.82 -3.47 -11.37
CA ALA A 75 -9.92 -3.14 -12.28
C ALA A 75 -10.75 -1.97 -11.71
N CYS A 76 -11.19 -1.07 -12.54
CA CYS A 76 -11.93 0.14 -12.15
C CYS A 76 -11.15 1.16 -11.30
N SER A 77 -9.84 1.02 -11.16
CA SER A 77 -9.03 1.99 -10.41
C SER A 77 -8.86 3.33 -11.15
N GLY A 78 -9.08 3.35 -12.44
CA GLY A 78 -8.69 4.47 -13.31
C GLY A 78 -7.17 4.60 -13.49
N LEU A 79 -6.42 3.64 -12.96
CA LEU A 79 -4.97 3.52 -13.06
C LEU A 79 -4.59 2.30 -13.90
N ASP A 80 -5.40 2.00 -14.90
CA ASP A 80 -5.15 0.90 -15.83
C ASP A 80 -3.80 1.11 -16.52
N GLY A 81 -3.01 0.08 -16.58
CA GLY A 81 -1.61 0.18 -16.99
C GLY A 81 -0.66 0.31 -15.80
N ALA A 82 -1.01 -0.33 -14.72
CA ALA A 82 -0.24 -0.41 -13.49
C ALA A 82 1.25 -0.74 -13.68
N ASN A 83 1.59 -1.43 -14.73
CA ASN A 83 2.96 -1.81 -15.09
C ASN A 83 3.61 -0.83 -16.09
N ASP A 84 3.37 0.43 -15.94
CA ASP A 84 3.96 1.47 -16.80
C ASP A 84 5.42 1.83 -16.41
N GLY A 85 6.07 0.97 -15.62
CA GLY A 85 7.43 1.20 -15.13
C GLY A 85 7.51 2.28 -14.05
N GLY A 86 6.40 2.62 -13.42
CA GLY A 86 6.31 3.65 -12.39
C GLY A 86 6.20 5.07 -12.95
N ASN A 87 5.86 5.23 -14.23
CA ASN A 87 5.71 6.54 -14.89
C ASN A 87 4.60 7.40 -14.29
N ARG A 88 3.65 6.78 -13.56
CA ARG A 88 2.56 7.49 -12.88
C ARG A 88 2.88 7.88 -11.44
N ILE A 89 4.06 7.54 -10.96
CA ILE A 89 4.53 8.00 -9.67
C ILE A 89 5.08 9.41 -9.87
N THR A 90 4.43 10.39 -9.29
CA THR A 90 4.74 11.80 -9.47
C THR A 90 5.18 12.44 -8.16
N PRO A 91 5.89 13.58 -8.17
CA PRO A 91 6.26 14.32 -6.97
C PRO A 91 5.07 15.00 -6.27
N GLY A 92 3.91 15.04 -6.93
CA GLY A 92 2.70 15.66 -6.37
C GLY A 92 2.08 14.85 -5.22
N PRO A 93 1.30 15.50 -4.34
CA PRO A 93 0.58 14.81 -3.30
C PRO A 93 -0.50 13.90 -3.90
N GLY A 94 -0.69 12.72 -3.30
CA GLY A 94 -1.77 11.78 -3.62
C GLY A 94 -2.76 11.66 -2.47
N GLY A 95 -3.96 11.18 -2.79
CA GLY A 95 -4.98 10.83 -1.80
C GLY A 95 -4.96 9.36 -1.41
N VAL A 96 -5.68 9.02 -0.36
CA VAL A 96 -6.00 7.63 -0.02
C VAL A 96 -7.24 7.21 -0.79
N LYS A 97 -7.17 6.06 -1.46
CA LYS A 97 -8.30 5.45 -2.16
C LYS A 97 -8.68 4.17 -1.44
N LEU A 98 -9.96 4.04 -1.13
CA LEU A 98 -10.55 2.82 -0.60
C LEU A 98 -11.22 2.06 -1.74
N GLN A 99 -10.98 0.76 -1.82
CA GLN A 99 -11.46 -0.07 -2.92
C GLN A 99 -12.39 -1.16 -2.40
N ALA A 100 -13.45 -1.44 -3.13
CA ALA A 100 -14.39 -2.53 -2.85
C ALA A 100 -14.38 -3.64 -3.91
N GLU A 101 -13.97 -3.32 -5.13
CA GLU A 101 -13.78 -4.26 -6.25
C GLU A 101 -14.98 -5.22 -6.50
N GLY A 102 -16.20 -4.66 -6.39
CA GLY A 102 -17.42 -5.44 -6.58
C GLY A 102 -17.86 -6.28 -5.39
N HIS A 103 -17.16 -6.20 -4.27
CA HIS A 103 -17.51 -6.87 -3.01
C HIS A 103 -18.16 -5.94 -2.01
N ASP A 104 -18.94 -6.48 -1.09
CA ASP A 104 -19.54 -5.73 0.04
C ASP A 104 -18.47 -5.49 1.12
N VAL A 105 -17.57 -4.53 0.86
CA VAL A 105 -16.51 -4.13 1.79
C VAL A 105 -16.99 -2.94 2.61
N ARG A 106 -16.71 -2.95 3.90
CA ARG A 106 -17.01 -1.87 4.83
C ARG A 106 -15.74 -1.37 5.49
N TYR A 107 -15.68 -0.05 5.67
CA TYR A 107 -14.56 0.63 6.31
C TYR A 107 -15.04 1.41 7.53
N ARG A 108 -14.22 1.48 8.56
CA ARG A 108 -14.46 2.29 9.76
C ARG A 108 -13.16 2.71 10.44
N ASN A 109 -13.22 3.72 11.30
CA ASN A 109 -12.08 4.19 12.11
C ASN A 109 -10.86 4.54 11.25
N ILE A 110 -11.09 5.28 10.15
CA ILE A 110 -10.03 5.71 9.25
C ILE A 110 -9.48 7.04 9.75
N TRP A 111 -8.19 7.09 9.98
CA TRP A 111 -7.49 8.31 10.34
C TRP A 111 -6.11 8.34 9.68
N MET A 112 -5.56 9.53 9.53
CA MET A 112 -4.22 9.76 9.01
C MET A 112 -3.49 10.76 9.88
N GLN A 113 -2.20 10.53 10.05
CA GLN A 113 -1.28 11.44 10.72
C GLN A 113 -0.10 11.72 9.81
N PRO A 114 0.18 12.99 9.49
CA PRO A 114 1.40 13.36 8.80
C PRO A 114 2.62 12.96 9.63
N MET A 115 3.61 12.37 8.97
CA MET A 115 4.88 11.99 9.59
C MET A 115 6.03 12.57 8.78
N HIS A 116 7.15 12.85 9.45
CA HIS A 116 8.38 13.25 8.81
C HIS A 116 9.36 12.08 8.80
N PHE A 117 9.79 11.67 7.62
CA PHE A 117 10.83 10.68 7.43
C PHE A 117 12.08 11.37 6.87
N GLU A 118 13.14 11.47 7.66
CA GLU A 118 14.43 12.02 7.21
C GLU A 118 15.15 11.02 6.31
N GLU A 119 15.08 9.74 6.68
CA GLU A 119 15.70 8.65 5.95
C GLU A 119 14.70 7.91 5.04
N ALA A 120 15.24 7.03 4.19
CA ALA A 120 14.44 6.21 3.26
C ALA A 120 13.74 5.02 3.93
N ASN A 121 13.64 4.98 5.22
CA ASN A 121 12.97 3.91 5.94
C ASN A 121 11.65 4.37 6.58
N THR A 122 10.82 3.41 6.92
CA THR A 122 9.52 3.58 7.56
C THR A 122 9.46 2.83 8.89
N ASN A 123 10.59 2.70 9.58
CA ASN A 123 10.63 2.04 10.89
C ASN A 123 10.06 2.94 11.99
N PHE A 124 9.20 2.37 12.80
CA PHE A 124 8.82 2.83 14.13
C PHE A 124 8.50 1.71 15.09
#